data_be19a4afb4421390171f3c34f9310843
#
_entry.id   be19a4afb4421390171f3c34f9310843
#
_cell.length_a   1.000
_cell.length_b   1.000
_cell.length_c   1.000
_cell.angle_alpha   90.00
_cell.angle_beta   90.00
_cell.angle_gamma   90.00
#
_symmetry.space_group_name_H-M   'P 1'
#
loop_
_entity.id
_entity.type
_entity.pdbx_description
1 polymer ?
#
loop_
_entity_poly.entity_id
_entity_poly.type
_entity_poly.pdbx_seq_one_letter_code
_entity_poly.pdbx_strand_id
1 'polypeptide(L)'
;MRTPQSSNAVLKQIFFSRFIERVAIMTVAAIFLTIFVLAAYSAPQSGNNPVNSAQTQAATDWKPVEQALGKAGSMQPGDVYKVSLPRSDLKVTAGGVELKPALALGSWVAFKRSGEMTTVMGDLVLTEDEVTPVLTKLQEGGVEISALHNHVLRESPRVMYMHIHAMGDGVKLAKAIHDALTLSKTPLTAPAAAVSNQDLGIDTRQLDQLMGQSGKVNGGVYQFSVPRAETISDQGMDVPPAMGLATAINFQPTGGGKAAITGDFVLIASEVNPVIKALRDNGIEVTALHSHMLTESPRLFFMHFWANDDAQKLARGIRAALDKVNVKKG
;
A
#
# COMPACT_ATOMS: atom_id res chain seq x y z
N MET A 1 25.44 -8.79 -64.12
CA MET A 1 26.44 -8.70 -63.05
C MET A 1 26.52 -7.23 -62.60
N ARG A 2 25.97 -6.85 -61.48
CA ARG A 2 26.13 -5.50 -60.90
C ARG A 2 26.86 -5.67 -59.57
N THR A 3 27.98 -5.00 -59.41
CA THR A 3 28.89 -5.03 -58.27
C THR A 3 28.31 -4.23 -57.07
N PRO A 4 28.48 -4.65 -55.80
CA PRO A 4 28.05 -3.91 -54.63
C PRO A 4 29.20 -2.97 -54.16
N GLN A 5 29.14 -1.70 -54.51
CA GLN A 5 30.05 -0.67 -54.01
C GLN A 5 29.30 0.63 -53.69
N SER A 6 28.49 0.65 -52.62
CA SER A 6 27.97 1.93 -52.12
C SER A 6 27.63 1.97 -50.63
N SER A 7 27.81 0.88 -49.88
CA SER A 7 27.40 0.82 -48.44
C SER A 7 28.43 1.38 -47.46
N ASN A 8 29.73 1.43 -47.81
CA ASN A 8 30.79 1.82 -46.88
C ASN A 8 31.02 3.35 -46.75
N ALA A 9 30.57 4.14 -47.73
CA ALA A 9 30.77 5.59 -47.73
C ALA A 9 29.75 6.29 -46.78
N VAL A 10 28.52 5.81 -46.75
CA VAL A 10 27.45 6.38 -45.89
C VAL A 10 27.70 6.09 -44.41
N LEU A 11 28.19 4.91 -44.06
CA LEU A 11 28.53 4.57 -42.67
C LEU A 11 29.70 5.41 -42.13
N LYS A 12 30.69 5.70 -42.92
CA LYS A 12 31.82 6.56 -42.51
C LYS A 12 31.40 8.02 -42.27
N GLN A 13 30.44 8.53 -43.01
CA GLN A 13 29.96 9.90 -42.87
C GLN A 13 29.08 10.09 -41.59
N ILE A 14 28.31 9.07 -41.22
CA ILE A 14 27.51 9.08 -39.99
C ILE A 14 28.39 8.96 -38.72
N PHE A 15 29.47 8.16 -38.78
CA PHE A 15 30.40 8.05 -37.66
C PHE A 15 31.21 9.33 -37.43
N PHE A 16 31.61 10.01 -38.51
CA PHE A 16 32.41 11.24 -38.43
C PHE A 16 31.57 12.43 -37.89
N SER A 17 30.29 12.54 -38.27
CA SER A 17 29.37 13.56 -37.76
C SER A 17 29.14 13.43 -36.25
N ARG A 18 28.90 12.21 -35.74
CA ARG A 18 28.69 11.95 -34.31
C ARG A 18 29.94 12.15 -33.44
N PHE A 19 31.15 12.01 -34.05
CA PHE A 19 32.41 12.26 -33.35
C PHE A 19 32.64 13.77 -33.14
N ILE A 20 32.33 14.60 -34.13
CA ILE A 20 32.46 16.07 -34.05
C ILE A 20 31.47 16.67 -33.03
N GLU A 21 30.21 16.18 -32.98
CA GLU A 21 29.24 16.65 -31.97
C GLU A 21 29.68 16.32 -30.52
N ARG A 22 30.28 15.16 -30.30
CA ARG A 22 30.76 14.80 -28.94
C ARG A 22 31.99 15.59 -28.51
N VAL A 23 32.86 15.96 -29.42
CA VAL A 23 34.03 16.80 -29.13
C VAL A 23 33.59 18.24 -28.83
N ALA A 24 32.61 18.78 -29.55
CA ALA A 24 32.07 20.13 -29.30
C ALA A 24 31.37 20.24 -27.93
N ILE A 25 30.65 19.20 -27.50
CA ILE A 25 29.97 19.18 -26.19
C ILE A 25 30.99 19.12 -25.03
N MET A 26 32.10 18.38 -25.19
CA MET A 26 33.15 18.31 -24.16
C MET A 26 33.95 19.61 -24.03
N THR A 27 34.11 20.39 -25.09
CA THR A 27 34.85 21.67 -25.07
C THR A 27 34.01 22.80 -24.39
N VAL A 28 32.71 22.80 -24.57
CA VAL A 28 31.82 23.78 -23.91
C VAL A 28 31.73 23.50 -22.41
N ALA A 29 31.73 22.25 -21.97
CA ALA A 29 31.73 21.87 -20.56
C ALA A 29 33.01 22.26 -19.81
N ALA A 30 34.15 22.24 -20.49
CA ALA A 30 35.45 22.65 -19.88
C ALA A 30 35.58 24.17 -19.69
N ILE A 31 34.91 24.99 -20.49
CA ILE A 31 34.98 26.47 -20.43
C ILE A 31 34.09 26.98 -19.27
N PHE A 32 32.98 26.31 -18.92
CA PHE A 32 32.15 26.68 -17.79
C PHE A 32 32.73 26.33 -16.44
N LEU A 33 33.66 25.39 -16.35
CA LEU A 33 34.26 24.99 -15.06
C LEU A 33 35.42 25.92 -14.62
N THR A 34 36.02 26.73 -15.51
CA THR A 34 37.12 27.63 -15.20
C THR A 34 36.69 29.05 -14.76
N ILE A 35 35.43 29.42 -14.90
CA ILE A 35 34.91 30.76 -14.51
C ILE A 35 34.42 30.76 -13.06
N PHE A 36 34.19 29.61 -12.42
CA PHE A 36 33.65 29.53 -11.05
C PHE A 36 34.71 29.49 -9.93
N VAL A 37 36.02 29.50 -10.23
CA VAL A 37 37.10 29.36 -9.22
C VAL A 37 37.69 30.70 -8.77
N LEU A 38 37.40 31.83 -9.41
CA LEU A 38 38.02 33.14 -9.11
C LEU A 38 37.16 34.17 -8.34
N ALA A 39 36.01 33.79 -7.81
CA ALA A 39 35.12 34.70 -7.05
C ALA A 39 34.99 34.39 -5.56
N ALA A 40 35.92 33.65 -4.97
CA ALA A 40 35.85 33.25 -3.56
C ALA A 40 37.05 33.73 -2.71
N TYR A 41 37.40 35.05 -2.81
CA TYR A 41 38.25 35.67 -1.84
C TYR A 41 37.82 37.12 -1.63
N SER A 42 37.05 37.38 -0.60
CA SER A 42 36.91 38.57 0.24
C SER A 42 35.46 38.77 0.73
N ALA A 43 35.13 38.21 1.89
CA ALA A 43 34.04 38.72 2.70
C ALA A 43 34.42 38.59 4.21
N PRO A 44 34.16 39.58 5.05
CA PRO A 44 34.52 39.55 6.45
C PRO A 44 33.66 38.55 7.20
N GLN A 45 34.29 37.80 8.11
CA GLN A 45 33.60 36.93 9.05
C GLN A 45 32.82 37.75 10.06
N SER A 46 31.52 37.87 9.89
CA SER A 46 30.60 38.17 10.97
C SER A 46 30.09 36.85 11.56
N GLY A 47 30.39 36.65 12.86
CA GLY A 47 29.92 35.47 13.58
C GLY A 47 28.38 35.44 13.60
N ASN A 48 27.83 34.43 12.93
CA ASN A 48 26.45 34.01 13.11
C ASN A 48 26.45 32.55 13.54
N ASN A 49 26.02 32.32 14.78
CA ASN A 49 25.62 30.99 15.23
C ASN A 49 24.71 30.33 14.19
N PRO A 50 24.88 29.04 13.93
CA PRO A 50 23.87 28.33 13.14
C PRO A 50 22.59 28.31 13.97
N VAL A 51 21.63 29.16 13.59
CA VAL A 51 20.25 28.98 14.00
C VAL A 51 19.80 27.69 13.35
N ASN A 52 19.80 26.65 14.15
CA ASN A 52 19.21 25.36 13.79
C ASN A 52 17.69 25.56 13.69
N SER A 53 17.24 26.15 12.58
CA SER A 53 15.82 26.19 12.24
C SER A 53 15.39 24.78 11.79
N ALA A 54 15.32 23.86 12.76
CA ALA A 54 14.37 22.75 12.62
C ALA A 54 12.99 23.45 12.56
N GLN A 55 12.52 23.75 11.35
CA GLN A 55 11.13 24.06 11.14
C GLN A 55 10.34 22.85 11.61
N THR A 56 9.83 22.95 12.84
CA THR A 56 8.79 22.03 13.33
C THR A 56 7.62 22.21 12.36
N GLN A 57 7.50 21.34 11.39
CA GLN A 57 6.38 21.31 10.47
C GLN A 57 5.15 21.16 11.37
N ALA A 58 4.29 22.17 11.41
CA ALA A 58 3.07 22.13 12.20
C ALA A 58 2.30 20.84 11.84
N ALA A 59 1.89 20.10 12.86
CA ALA A 59 1.12 18.87 12.64
C ALA A 59 -0.09 19.19 11.76
N THR A 60 -0.30 18.38 10.72
CA THR A 60 -1.43 18.59 9.80
C THR A 60 -2.75 18.48 10.59
N ASP A 61 -3.58 19.50 10.48
CA ASP A 61 -4.95 19.44 11.02
C ASP A 61 -5.84 18.60 10.08
N TRP A 62 -6.25 17.43 10.55
CA TRP A 62 -7.12 16.51 9.83
C TRP A 62 -8.61 16.72 10.13
N LYS A 63 -8.96 17.67 11.00
CA LYS A 63 -10.35 17.94 11.39
C LYS A 63 -11.28 18.26 10.21
N PRO A 64 -10.85 19.07 9.23
CA PRO A 64 -11.68 19.30 8.04
C PRO A 64 -11.92 18.04 7.20
N VAL A 65 -10.93 17.14 7.11
CA VAL A 65 -11.07 15.84 6.42
C VAL A 65 -12.04 14.92 7.19
N GLU A 66 -11.94 14.86 8.52
CA GLU A 66 -12.90 14.12 9.36
C GLU A 66 -14.35 14.59 9.14
N GLN A 67 -14.55 15.90 9.15
CA GLN A 67 -15.87 16.50 8.94
C GLN A 67 -16.42 16.19 7.55
N ALA A 68 -15.58 16.28 6.52
CA ALA A 68 -15.96 16.01 5.14
C ALA A 68 -16.27 14.52 4.90
N LEU A 69 -15.48 13.60 5.52
CA LEU A 69 -15.71 12.16 5.43
C LEU A 69 -16.86 11.68 6.34
N GLY A 70 -17.19 12.45 7.39
CA GLY A 70 -18.20 12.09 8.37
C GLY A 70 -17.74 11.10 9.43
N LYS A 71 -16.41 10.82 9.51
CA LYS A 71 -15.84 9.88 10.48
C LYS A 71 -14.42 10.27 10.89
N ALA A 72 -14.14 10.17 12.20
CA ALA A 72 -12.82 10.37 12.74
C ALA A 72 -11.89 9.18 12.45
N GLY A 73 -10.62 9.48 12.25
CA GLY A 73 -9.55 8.50 12.07
C GLY A 73 -8.49 8.60 13.17
N SER A 74 -7.32 8.04 12.88
CA SER A 74 -6.17 8.09 13.76
C SER A 74 -4.88 8.21 12.97
N MET A 75 -3.88 8.87 13.57
CA MET A 75 -2.54 8.95 13.02
C MET A 75 -1.86 7.58 13.06
N GLN A 76 -1.22 7.23 11.95
CA GLN A 76 -0.41 6.04 11.78
C GLN A 76 1.04 6.44 11.48
N PRO A 77 2.03 5.53 11.61
CA PRO A 77 3.41 5.80 11.24
C PRO A 77 3.54 6.31 9.79
N GLY A 78 4.47 7.24 9.56
CA GLY A 78 4.69 7.85 8.23
C GLY A 78 3.76 9.01 7.91
N ASP A 79 3.23 9.67 8.95
CA ASP A 79 2.32 10.83 8.85
C ASP A 79 1.04 10.52 8.07
N VAL A 80 0.54 9.30 8.21
CA VAL A 80 -0.68 8.83 7.58
C VAL A 80 -1.86 9.00 8.53
N TYR A 81 -2.90 9.68 8.08
CA TYR A 81 -4.19 9.74 8.77
C TYR A 81 -5.12 8.66 8.20
N LYS A 82 -5.49 7.67 9.00
CA LYS A 82 -6.27 6.51 8.56
C LYS A 82 -7.62 6.43 9.24
N VAL A 83 -8.67 6.29 8.43
CA VAL A 83 -10.06 6.13 8.88
C VAL A 83 -10.50 4.70 8.60
N SER A 84 -10.95 4.00 9.64
CA SER A 84 -11.48 2.64 9.54
C SER A 84 -13.00 2.65 9.41
N LEU A 85 -13.52 1.88 8.47
CA LEU A 85 -14.93 1.83 8.07
C LEU A 85 -15.41 0.36 8.01
N PRO A 86 -15.39 -0.38 9.15
CA PRO A 86 -15.75 -1.79 9.16
C PRO A 86 -17.21 -2.01 8.75
N ARG A 87 -17.45 -3.00 7.90
CA ARG A 87 -18.78 -3.45 7.46
C ARG A 87 -19.41 -4.35 8.53
N SER A 88 -19.70 -3.76 9.69
CA SER A 88 -20.38 -4.45 10.79
C SER A 88 -21.87 -4.75 10.51
N ASP A 89 -22.38 -4.23 9.42
CA ASP A 89 -23.73 -4.50 8.89
C ASP A 89 -23.80 -5.85 8.13
N LEU A 90 -22.66 -6.40 7.71
CA LEU A 90 -22.58 -7.63 6.93
C LEU A 90 -22.33 -8.85 7.83
N LYS A 91 -22.97 -9.96 7.49
CA LYS A 91 -22.68 -11.30 8.01
C LYS A 91 -22.25 -12.18 6.84
N VAL A 92 -20.95 -12.33 6.65
CA VAL A 92 -20.35 -13.08 5.57
C VAL A 92 -19.74 -14.35 6.12
N THR A 93 -19.95 -15.48 5.45
CA THR A 93 -19.34 -16.76 5.80
C THR A 93 -18.46 -17.25 4.66
N ALA A 94 -17.30 -17.84 4.99
CA ALA A 94 -16.43 -18.51 4.04
C ALA A 94 -15.89 -19.81 4.67
N GLY A 95 -15.97 -20.93 3.96
CA GLY A 95 -15.51 -22.22 4.47
C GLY A 95 -16.15 -22.64 5.81
N GLY A 96 -17.41 -22.23 6.06
CA GLY A 96 -18.12 -22.50 7.31
C GLY A 96 -17.76 -21.58 8.49
N VAL A 97 -16.92 -20.55 8.26
CA VAL A 97 -16.51 -19.57 9.26
C VAL A 97 -17.23 -18.25 9.00
N GLU A 98 -17.91 -17.68 10.01
CA GLU A 98 -18.41 -16.32 9.96
C GLU A 98 -17.22 -15.35 10.08
N LEU A 99 -17.04 -14.49 9.09
CA LEU A 99 -15.91 -13.56 9.00
C LEU A 99 -16.16 -12.34 9.91
N LYS A 100 -15.26 -12.12 10.87
CA LYS A 100 -15.29 -10.86 11.63
C LYS A 100 -14.88 -9.68 10.74
N PRO A 101 -15.42 -8.47 10.97
CA PRO A 101 -14.99 -7.29 10.22
C PRO A 101 -13.47 -7.10 10.22
N ALA A 102 -12.81 -7.32 11.35
CA ALA A 102 -11.36 -7.20 11.49
C ALA A 102 -10.56 -8.29 10.73
N LEU A 103 -11.19 -9.40 10.33
CA LEU A 103 -10.53 -10.43 9.52
C LEU A 103 -10.43 -10.01 8.05
N ALA A 104 -11.59 -9.66 7.45
CA ALA A 104 -11.68 -9.41 6.01
C ALA A 104 -12.68 -8.32 5.60
N LEU A 105 -13.58 -7.83 6.50
CA LEU A 105 -14.66 -6.91 6.12
C LEU A 105 -14.39 -5.47 6.59
N GLY A 106 -13.12 -5.07 6.65
CA GLY A 106 -12.69 -3.77 7.13
C GLY A 106 -12.37 -2.79 6.00
N SER A 107 -13.36 -2.04 5.51
CA SER A 107 -13.05 -0.89 4.66
C SER A 107 -12.18 0.13 5.40
N TRP A 108 -11.34 0.83 4.66
CA TRP A 108 -10.51 1.91 5.20
C TRP A 108 -10.16 2.94 4.13
N VAL A 109 -9.88 4.17 4.57
CA VAL A 109 -9.33 5.24 3.73
C VAL A 109 -8.15 5.87 4.48
N ALA A 110 -7.04 6.07 3.80
CA ALA A 110 -5.83 6.67 4.35
C ALA A 110 -5.45 7.93 3.56
N PHE A 111 -5.04 8.97 4.30
CA PHE A 111 -4.65 10.26 3.77
C PHE A 111 -3.22 10.56 4.18
N LYS A 112 -2.40 11.02 3.24
CA LYS A 112 -1.05 11.52 3.51
C LYS A 112 -0.84 12.85 2.81
N ARG A 113 -0.46 13.88 3.58
CA ARG A 113 -0.17 15.20 3.03
C ARG A 113 1.27 15.28 2.53
N SER A 114 1.44 15.88 1.35
CA SER A 114 2.73 16.22 0.76
C SER A 114 2.64 17.63 0.17
N GLY A 115 3.18 18.61 0.88
CA GLY A 115 2.98 20.03 0.55
C GLY A 115 1.50 20.42 0.61
N GLU A 116 0.98 20.97 -0.49
CA GLU A 116 -0.42 21.35 -0.61
C GLU A 116 -1.33 20.21 -1.06
N MET A 117 -0.76 19.11 -1.57
CA MET A 117 -1.49 17.96 -2.06
C MET A 117 -1.69 16.92 -0.98
N THR A 118 -2.77 16.19 -1.07
CA THR A 118 -3.05 15.00 -0.24
C THR A 118 -3.18 13.80 -1.15
N THR A 119 -2.39 12.76 -0.88
CA THR A 119 -2.58 11.43 -1.48
C THR A 119 -3.60 10.67 -0.65
N VAL A 120 -4.54 10.03 -1.32
CA VAL A 120 -5.57 9.19 -0.72
C VAL A 120 -5.45 7.79 -1.30
N MET A 121 -5.49 6.80 -0.43
CA MET A 121 -5.62 5.38 -0.79
C MET A 121 -6.68 4.74 0.09
N GLY A 122 -7.35 3.72 -0.42
CA GLY A 122 -8.36 3.02 0.36
C GLY A 122 -8.68 1.66 -0.22
N ASP A 123 -9.40 0.90 0.59
CA ASP A 123 -9.97 -0.40 0.23
C ASP A 123 -11.41 -0.43 0.76
N LEU A 124 -12.37 -0.52 -0.13
CA LEU A 124 -13.79 -0.46 0.18
C LEU A 124 -14.43 -1.83 0.01
N VAL A 125 -15.06 -2.31 1.08
CA VAL A 125 -15.82 -3.57 1.08
C VAL A 125 -17.27 -3.28 0.66
N LEU A 126 -17.70 -3.86 -0.44
CA LEU A 126 -18.98 -3.58 -1.08
C LEU A 126 -19.73 -4.89 -1.38
N THR A 127 -21.05 -4.88 -1.25
CA THR A 127 -21.87 -5.94 -1.87
C THR A 127 -21.90 -5.75 -3.39
N GLU A 128 -22.25 -6.81 -4.13
CA GLU A 128 -22.29 -6.73 -5.60
C GLU A 128 -23.18 -5.58 -6.12
N ASP A 129 -24.31 -5.32 -5.45
CA ASP A 129 -25.24 -4.24 -5.80
C ASP A 129 -24.67 -2.84 -5.53
N GLU A 130 -23.74 -2.71 -4.58
CA GLU A 130 -23.13 -1.44 -4.20
C GLU A 130 -21.95 -1.05 -5.12
N VAL A 131 -21.36 -2.02 -5.86
CA VAL A 131 -20.14 -1.80 -6.66
C VAL A 131 -20.32 -0.69 -7.69
N THR A 132 -21.28 -0.83 -8.60
CA THR A 132 -21.45 0.12 -9.71
C THR A 132 -21.85 1.53 -9.24
N PRO A 133 -22.83 1.71 -8.32
CA PRO A 133 -23.17 3.04 -7.82
C PRO A 133 -21.99 3.73 -7.13
N VAL A 134 -21.25 3.03 -6.26
CA VAL A 134 -20.12 3.59 -5.53
C VAL A 134 -18.98 3.95 -6.49
N LEU A 135 -18.61 3.04 -7.41
CA LEU A 135 -17.59 3.25 -8.42
C LEU A 135 -17.88 4.50 -9.26
N THR A 136 -19.10 4.61 -9.80
CA THR A 136 -19.50 5.76 -10.61
C THR A 136 -19.35 7.07 -9.84
N LYS A 137 -19.81 7.08 -8.57
CA LYS A 137 -19.76 8.28 -7.74
C LYS A 137 -18.34 8.69 -7.38
N LEU A 138 -17.46 7.72 -7.12
CA LEU A 138 -16.03 7.97 -6.90
C LEU A 138 -15.37 8.63 -8.11
N GLN A 139 -15.61 8.10 -9.32
CA GLN A 139 -15.06 8.65 -10.56
C GLN A 139 -15.58 10.07 -10.85
N GLU A 140 -16.87 10.35 -10.60
CA GLU A 140 -17.43 11.70 -10.68
C GLU A 140 -16.72 12.70 -9.72
N GLY A 141 -16.26 12.19 -8.57
CA GLY A 141 -15.50 12.95 -7.57
C GLY A 141 -14.01 13.03 -7.83
N GLY A 142 -13.50 12.51 -8.95
CA GLY A 142 -12.08 12.51 -9.32
C GLY A 142 -11.24 11.49 -8.54
N VAL A 143 -11.87 10.42 -8.01
CA VAL A 143 -11.18 9.31 -7.34
C VAL A 143 -11.02 8.16 -8.34
N GLU A 144 -9.79 7.70 -8.52
CA GLU A 144 -9.44 6.59 -9.41
C GLU A 144 -9.71 5.24 -8.74
N ILE A 145 -10.11 4.26 -9.56
CA ILE A 145 -10.24 2.87 -9.13
C ILE A 145 -9.02 2.11 -9.65
N SER A 146 -8.25 1.54 -8.75
CA SER A 146 -7.02 0.80 -9.09
C SER A 146 -7.20 -0.72 -9.10
N ALA A 147 -8.22 -1.25 -8.41
CA ALA A 147 -8.62 -2.65 -8.49
C ALA A 147 -10.08 -2.86 -8.04
N LEU A 148 -10.67 -3.94 -8.52
CA LEU A 148 -11.94 -4.50 -8.06
C LEU A 148 -11.78 -6.03 -8.03
N HIS A 149 -11.82 -6.63 -6.85
CA HIS A 149 -11.47 -8.04 -6.66
C HIS A 149 -12.16 -8.65 -5.42
N ASN A 150 -11.93 -9.94 -5.16
CA ASN A 150 -12.34 -10.66 -3.96
C ASN A 150 -11.16 -10.82 -2.98
N HIS A 151 -11.41 -10.94 -1.68
CA HIS A 151 -10.38 -11.35 -0.71
C HIS A 151 -10.39 -12.87 -0.47
N VAL A 152 -11.56 -13.46 -0.37
CA VAL A 152 -11.74 -14.89 -0.17
C VAL A 152 -12.59 -15.49 -1.29
N LEU A 153 -12.59 -16.80 -1.42
CA LEU A 153 -13.40 -17.51 -2.39
C LEU A 153 -14.59 -18.19 -1.68
N ARG A 154 -15.69 -18.36 -2.44
CA ARG A 154 -16.88 -19.09 -1.97
C ARG A 154 -17.53 -18.51 -0.72
N GLU A 155 -17.35 -17.21 -0.48
CA GLU A 155 -18.05 -16.49 0.56
C GLU A 155 -19.55 -16.29 0.21
N SER A 156 -20.36 -16.16 1.28
CA SER A 156 -21.79 -15.89 1.15
C SER A 156 -22.26 -14.96 2.28
N PRO A 157 -22.96 -13.86 1.98
CA PRO A 157 -23.10 -13.28 0.65
C PRO A 157 -21.75 -12.90 0.03
N ARG A 158 -21.67 -12.84 -1.31
CA ARG A 158 -20.49 -12.37 -2.01
C ARG A 158 -20.25 -10.89 -1.72
N VAL A 159 -19.02 -10.53 -1.46
CA VAL A 159 -18.53 -9.16 -1.32
C VAL A 159 -17.36 -8.90 -2.24
N MET A 160 -17.24 -7.66 -2.68
CA MET A 160 -16.16 -7.18 -3.54
C MET A 160 -15.33 -6.14 -2.77
N TYR A 161 -14.08 -6.04 -3.14
CA TYR A 161 -13.13 -5.10 -2.57
C TYR A 161 -12.63 -4.17 -3.67
N MET A 162 -12.75 -2.87 -3.41
CA MET A 162 -12.42 -1.83 -4.37
C MET A 162 -11.30 -0.97 -3.85
N HIS A 163 -10.13 -1.07 -4.49
CA HIS A 163 -9.03 -0.15 -4.20
C HIS A 163 -9.23 1.17 -4.90
N ILE A 164 -9.05 2.25 -4.15
CA ILE A 164 -9.17 3.62 -4.61
C ILE A 164 -7.85 4.36 -4.43
N HIS A 165 -7.57 5.27 -5.36
CA HIS A 165 -6.42 6.16 -5.33
C HIS A 165 -6.82 7.56 -5.81
N ALA A 166 -6.28 8.61 -5.17
CA ALA A 166 -6.47 9.99 -5.61
C ALA A 166 -5.36 10.90 -5.08
N MET A 167 -5.11 12.00 -5.80
CA MET A 167 -4.23 13.08 -5.37
C MET A 167 -4.91 14.42 -5.58
N GLY A 168 -4.91 15.29 -4.55
CA GLY A 168 -5.55 16.58 -4.65
C GLY A 168 -5.84 17.27 -3.32
N ASP A 169 -6.89 18.06 -3.29
CA ASP A 169 -7.41 18.67 -2.07
C ASP A 169 -8.05 17.59 -1.17
N GLY A 170 -7.45 17.37 0.00
CA GLY A 170 -7.87 16.29 0.89
C GLY A 170 -9.31 16.40 1.38
N VAL A 171 -9.84 17.62 1.55
CA VAL A 171 -11.22 17.84 2.00
C VAL A 171 -12.20 17.52 0.88
N LYS A 172 -11.90 17.93 -0.35
CA LYS A 172 -12.74 17.61 -1.53
C LYS A 172 -12.76 16.11 -1.79
N LEU A 173 -11.60 15.43 -1.70
CA LEU A 173 -11.50 13.99 -1.87
C LEU A 173 -12.24 13.23 -0.76
N ALA A 174 -12.11 13.67 0.49
CA ALA A 174 -12.87 13.08 1.61
C ALA A 174 -14.40 13.21 1.41
N LYS A 175 -14.85 14.38 0.92
CA LYS A 175 -16.26 14.58 0.59
C LYS A 175 -16.73 13.67 -0.56
N ALA A 176 -15.94 13.54 -1.62
CA ALA A 176 -16.27 12.67 -2.76
C ALA A 176 -16.40 11.21 -2.31
N ILE A 177 -15.50 10.74 -1.43
CA ILE A 177 -15.55 9.40 -0.86
C ILE A 177 -16.77 9.24 0.06
N HIS A 178 -17.07 10.24 0.90
CA HIS A 178 -18.29 10.24 1.71
C HIS A 178 -19.54 10.09 0.84
N ASP A 179 -19.68 10.94 -0.18
CA ASP A 179 -20.84 10.94 -1.07
C ASP A 179 -20.99 9.58 -1.79
N ALA A 180 -19.89 8.94 -2.17
CA ALA A 180 -19.91 7.60 -2.76
C ALA A 180 -20.34 6.53 -1.73
N LEU A 181 -19.80 6.59 -0.51
CA LEU A 181 -20.13 5.62 0.54
C LEU A 181 -21.58 5.74 1.03
N THR A 182 -22.25 6.89 0.86
CA THR A 182 -23.70 7.02 1.12
C THR A 182 -24.57 6.17 0.19
N LEU A 183 -24.03 5.70 -0.94
CA LEU A 183 -24.66 4.78 -1.87
C LEU A 183 -24.45 3.30 -1.49
N SER A 184 -23.74 3.05 -0.40
CA SER A 184 -23.58 1.74 0.23
C SER A 184 -24.22 1.71 1.62
N LYS A 185 -24.27 0.53 2.24
CA LYS A 185 -24.69 0.38 3.65
C LYS A 185 -23.52 0.47 4.63
N THR A 186 -22.36 0.99 4.20
CA THR A 186 -21.19 1.14 5.07
C THR A 186 -21.51 1.99 6.29
N PRO A 187 -21.32 1.49 7.53
CA PRO A 187 -21.65 2.24 8.75
C PRO A 187 -20.68 3.41 8.97
N LEU A 188 -21.06 4.63 8.57
CA LEU A 188 -20.22 5.83 8.75
C LEU A 188 -20.19 6.31 10.21
N THR A 189 -21.24 6.07 10.97
CA THR A 189 -21.39 6.54 12.37
C THR A 189 -20.98 5.52 13.43
N ALA A 190 -20.73 4.26 13.05
CA ALA A 190 -20.37 3.23 14.01
C ALA A 190 -19.03 3.55 14.71
N PRO A 191 -18.92 3.39 16.05
CA PRO A 191 -17.65 3.54 16.74
C PRO A 191 -16.61 2.55 16.20
N ALA A 192 -15.33 2.93 16.27
CA ALA A 192 -14.25 1.98 16.02
C ALA A 192 -14.38 0.80 16.99
N ALA A 193 -14.09 -0.43 16.51
CA ALA A 193 -14.12 -1.61 17.35
C ALA A 193 -13.20 -1.40 18.57
N ALA A 194 -13.72 -1.62 19.77
CA ALA A 194 -12.93 -1.50 20.99
C ALA A 194 -11.80 -2.54 20.97
N VAL A 195 -10.58 -2.09 21.29
CA VAL A 195 -9.46 -3.00 21.55
C VAL A 195 -9.78 -3.76 22.83
N SER A 196 -10.16 -5.03 22.73
CA SER A 196 -10.39 -5.89 23.89
C SER A 196 -9.16 -6.77 24.12
N ASN A 197 -8.67 -6.81 25.37
CA ASN A 197 -7.68 -7.81 25.83
C ASN A 197 -8.36 -9.19 26.02
N GLN A 198 -9.10 -9.63 25.02
CA GLN A 198 -9.82 -10.89 25.06
C GLN A 198 -8.85 -12.04 24.83
N ASP A 199 -8.92 -13.09 25.66
CA ASP A 199 -8.25 -14.34 25.36
C ASP A 199 -8.79 -14.88 24.02
N LEU A 200 -7.91 -15.03 23.06
CA LEU A 200 -8.26 -15.48 21.73
C LEU A 200 -8.40 -17.00 21.61
N GLY A 201 -8.00 -17.77 22.65
CA GLY A 201 -7.98 -19.23 22.59
C GLY A 201 -6.97 -19.83 21.59
N ILE A 202 -6.00 -19.02 21.15
CA ILE A 202 -4.80 -19.43 20.37
C ILE A 202 -3.56 -18.87 21.04
N ASP A 203 -2.43 -19.57 20.96
CA ASP A 203 -1.17 -19.13 21.58
C ASP A 203 -0.51 -18.01 20.75
N THR A 204 -0.84 -16.76 21.08
CA THR A 204 -0.32 -15.57 20.38
C THR A 204 1.20 -15.40 20.55
N ARG A 205 1.78 -15.83 21.67
CA ARG A 205 3.23 -15.76 21.88
C ARG A 205 3.97 -16.71 20.95
N GLN A 206 3.42 -17.91 20.76
CA GLN A 206 3.98 -18.85 19.80
C GLN A 206 3.82 -18.35 18.36
N LEU A 207 2.71 -17.70 18.04
CA LEU A 207 2.56 -17.02 16.73
C LEU A 207 3.60 -15.93 16.53
N ASP A 208 3.87 -15.09 17.54
CA ASP A 208 4.91 -14.05 17.49
C ASP A 208 6.30 -14.64 17.20
N GLN A 209 6.65 -15.72 17.90
CA GLN A 209 7.93 -16.41 17.68
C GLN A 209 8.06 -16.95 16.26
N LEU A 210 7.00 -17.59 15.74
CA LEU A 210 6.97 -18.15 14.39
C LEU A 210 7.02 -17.06 13.32
N MET A 211 6.32 -15.95 13.55
CA MET A 211 6.30 -14.81 12.64
C MET A 211 7.54 -13.93 12.73
N GLY A 212 8.30 -14.00 13.82
CA GLY A 212 9.49 -13.19 14.06
C GLY A 212 9.19 -11.74 14.44
N GLN A 213 7.97 -11.44 14.83
CA GLN A 213 7.52 -10.12 15.31
C GLN A 213 6.22 -10.25 16.10
N SER A 214 5.90 -9.23 16.92
CA SER A 214 4.66 -9.23 17.70
C SER A 214 3.47 -8.75 16.87
N GLY A 215 2.36 -9.49 16.99
CA GLY A 215 1.06 -9.08 16.45
C GLY A 215 0.29 -8.18 17.41
N LYS A 216 -0.93 -7.82 17.00
CA LYS A 216 -1.87 -7.01 17.80
C LYS A 216 -3.26 -7.61 17.74
N VAL A 217 -4.00 -7.55 18.85
CA VAL A 217 -5.41 -7.92 18.88
C VAL A 217 -6.26 -6.77 18.36
N ASN A 218 -7.14 -7.07 17.41
CA ASN A 218 -8.13 -6.11 16.90
C ASN A 218 -9.44 -6.83 16.62
N GLY A 219 -10.52 -6.46 17.28
CA GLY A 219 -11.86 -7.01 17.06
C GLY A 219 -11.93 -8.55 17.17
N GLY A 220 -11.12 -9.18 18.05
CA GLY A 220 -11.04 -10.63 18.23
C GLY A 220 -10.31 -11.37 17.09
N VAL A 221 -9.44 -10.66 16.38
CA VAL A 221 -8.50 -11.16 15.37
C VAL A 221 -7.09 -10.80 15.79
N TYR A 222 -6.12 -11.70 15.64
CA TYR A 222 -4.70 -11.43 15.86
C TYR A 222 -4.05 -11.05 14.54
N GLN A 223 -3.46 -9.85 14.46
CA GLN A 223 -3.03 -9.24 13.21
C GLN A 223 -1.54 -8.93 13.23
N PHE A 224 -0.86 -9.23 12.12
CA PHE A 224 0.52 -8.83 11.84
C PHE A 224 0.55 -7.85 10.68
N SER A 225 1.51 -6.93 10.71
CA SER A 225 1.79 -5.99 9.62
C SER A 225 3.28 -6.02 9.34
N VAL A 226 3.67 -6.53 8.18
CA VAL A 226 5.06 -6.78 7.80
C VAL A 226 5.43 -5.88 6.63
N PRO A 227 6.12 -4.76 6.88
CA PRO A 227 6.52 -3.85 5.81
C PRO A 227 7.62 -4.45 4.94
N ARG A 228 7.67 -4.06 3.68
CA ARG A 228 8.79 -4.35 2.79
C ARG A 228 10.05 -3.58 3.21
N ALA A 229 11.22 -4.07 2.78
CA ALA A 229 12.48 -3.38 3.02
C ALA A 229 12.71 -2.20 2.06
N GLU A 230 12.11 -2.26 0.85
CA GLU A 230 12.23 -1.20 -0.15
C GLU A 230 11.31 -0.01 0.16
N THR A 231 11.77 1.18 -0.19
CA THR A 231 10.91 2.36 -0.30
C THR A 231 10.05 2.23 -1.56
N ILE A 232 8.77 2.46 -1.40
CA ILE A 232 7.81 2.47 -2.50
C ILE A 232 7.46 3.92 -2.79
N SER A 233 7.49 4.29 -4.07
CA SER A 233 7.06 5.61 -4.52
C SER A 233 5.94 5.50 -5.54
N ASP A 234 5.05 6.46 -5.54
CA ASP A 234 4.02 6.63 -6.55
C ASP A 234 3.96 8.10 -6.97
N GLN A 235 4.03 8.36 -8.28
CA GLN A 235 4.08 9.70 -8.85
C GLN A 235 5.14 10.62 -8.20
N GLY A 236 6.30 10.03 -7.82
CA GLY A 236 7.41 10.75 -7.20
C GLY A 236 7.30 11.01 -5.70
N MET A 237 6.27 10.47 -5.04
CA MET A 237 6.09 10.57 -3.58
C MET A 237 6.27 9.22 -2.90
N ASP A 238 6.91 9.22 -1.74
CA ASP A 238 7.03 8.03 -0.91
C ASP A 238 5.68 7.64 -0.33
N VAL A 239 5.29 6.38 -0.52
CA VAL A 239 4.07 5.79 0.02
C VAL A 239 4.40 4.93 1.24
N PRO A 240 4.02 5.36 2.46
CA PRO A 240 4.33 4.61 3.68
C PRO A 240 3.57 3.29 3.78
N PRO A 241 4.11 2.31 4.54
CA PRO A 241 3.44 1.02 4.76
C PRO A 241 2.00 1.14 5.29
N ALA A 242 1.70 2.15 6.11
CA ALA A 242 0.37 2.39 6.68
C ALA A 242 -0.72 2.71 5.63
N MET A 243 -0.33 3.08 4.40
CA MET A 243 -1.22 3.29 3.26
C MET A 243 -1.55 1.98 2.51
N GLY A 244 -1.50 0.83 3.15
CA GLY A 244 -1.83 -0.45 2.54
C GLY A 244 -0.64 -1.14 1.85
N LEU A 245 0.60 -0.75 2.18
CA LEU A 245 1.82 -1.32 1.59
C LEU A 245 2.62 -2.21 2.55
N ALA A 246 2.02 -2.64 3.64
CA ALA A 246 2.57 -3.69 4.49
C ALA A 246 1.80 -4.99 4.25
N THR A 247 2.52 -6.11 4.15
CA THR A 247 1.89 -7.44 4.15
C THR A 247 1.06 -7.60 5.41
N ALA A 248 -0.26 -7.72 5.26
CA ALA A 248 -1.21 -7.94 6.34
C ALA A 248 -1.47 -9.44 6.50
N ILE A 249 -1.45 -9.93 7.74
CA ILE A 249 -1.72 -11.33 8.06
C ILE A 249 -2.63 -11.37 9.28
N ASN A 250 -3.82 -11.93 9.12
CA ASN A 250 -4.87 -11.92 10.12
C ASN A 250 -5.23 -13.35 10.53
N PHE A 251 -5.30 -13.60 11.85
CA PHE A 251 -5.70 -14.87 12.44
C PHE A 251 -6.99 -14.67 13.23
N GLN A 252 -8.09 -15.20 12.75
CA GLN A 252 -9.35 -15.25 13.48
C GLN A 252 -9.51 -16.61 14.14
N PRO A 253 -9.51 -16.74 15.46
CA PRO A 253 -9.74 -18.02 16.14
C PRO A 253 -11.06 -18.67 15.74
N THR A 254 -11.03 -19.98 15.49
CA THR A 254 -12.20 -20.80 15.15
C THR A 254 -12.47 -21.91 16.17
N GLY A 255 -11.73 -21.90 17.29
CA GLY A 255 -11.82 -22.87 18.36
C GLY A 255 -10.80 -23.99 18.28
N GLY A 256 -10.49 -24.63 19.42
CA GLY A 256 -9.59 -25.79 19.49
C GLY A 256 -8.17 -25.54 18.98
N GLY A 257 -7.62 -24.34 19.17
CA GLY A 257 -6.29 -23.96 18.69
C GLY A 257 -6.22 -23.66 17.19
N LYS A 258 -7.36 -23.71 16.49
CA LYS A 258 -7.47 -23.39 15.06
C LYS A 258 -7.72 -21.92 14.82
N ALA A 259 -7.36 -21.44 13.63
CA ALA A 259 -7.69 -20.10 13.13
C ALA A 259 -8.04 -20.15 11.64
N ALA A 260 -8.99 -19.29 11.25
CA ALA A 260 -9.14 -18.87 9.88
C ALA A 260 -8.14 -17.75 9.62
N ILE A 261 -7.40 -17.82 8.51
CA ILE A 261 -6.43 -16.81 8.12
C ILE A 261 -6.77 -16.22 6.76
N THR A 262 -6.59 -14.92 6.64
CA THR A 262 -6.50 -14.19 5.37
C THR A 262 -5.61 -12.98 5.56
N GLY A 263 -5.21 -12.36 4.48
CA GLY A 263 -4.37 -11.18 4.47
C GLY A 263 -3.98 -10.81 3.07
N ASP A 264 -2.94 -9.99 2.96
CA ASP A 264 -2.52 -9.43 1.69
C ASP A 264 -0.99 -9.35 1.65
N PHE A 265 -0.35 -10.20 0.85
CA PHE A 265 1.09 -10.10 0.58
C PHE A 265 1.39 -8.95 -0.37
N VAL A 266 2.40 -8.16 -0.05
CA VAL A 266 2.92 -7.09 -0.91
C VAL A 266 4.20 -7.59 -1.59
N LEU A 267 4.17 -7.76 -2.91
CA LEU A 267 5.16 -8.50 -3.69
C LEU A 267 5.70 -7.68 -4.87
N ILE A 268 6.95 -7.89 -5.22
CA ILE A 268 7.47 -7.57 -6.56
C ILE A 268 7.30 -8.78 -7.49
N ALA A 269 7.42 -8.57 -8.80
CA ALA A 269 7.15 -9.61 -9.81
C ALA A 269 7.89 -10.93 -9.59
N SER A 270 9.17 -10.86 -9.17
CA SER A 270 10.00 -12.05 -8.93
C SER A 270 9.59 -12.88 -7.71
N GLU A 271 8.82 -12.30 -6.78
CA GLU A 271 8.38 -12.94 -5.54
C GLU A 271 7.03 -13.66 -5.70
N VAL A 272 6.21 -13.28 -6.69
CA VAL A 272 4.82 -13.77 -6.86
C VAL A 272 4.77 -15.30 -6.90
N ASN A 273 5.45 -15.93 -7.85
CA ASN A 273 5.37 -17.40 -7.98
C ASN A 273 6.06 -18.17 -6.84
N PRO A 274 7.21 -17.73 -6.31
CA PRO A 274 7.79 -18.33 -5.09
C PRO A 274 6.85 -18.29 -3.89
N VAL A 275 6.12 -17.19 -3.66
CA VAL A 275 5.14 -17.05 -2.57
C VAL A 275 3.92 -17.95 -2.82
N ILE A 276 3.36 -17.98 -4.03
CA ILE A 276 2.26 -18.90 -4.40
C ILE A 276 2.65 -20.36 -4.08
N LYS A 277 3.87 -20.74 -4.49
CA LYS A 277 4.35 -22.11 -4.22
C LYS A 277 4.44 -22.39 -2.72
N ALA A 278 5.04 -21.48 -1.95
CA ALA A 278 5.20 -21.65 -0.51
C ALA A 278 3.86 -21.75 0.22
N LEU A 279 2.87 -20.93 -0.13
CA LEU A 279 1.52 -21.00 0.43
C LEU A 279 0.86 -22.35 0.12
N ARG A 280 0.86 -22.77 -1.14
CA ARG A 280 0.21 -24.03 -1.56
C ARG A 280 0.88 -25.27 -0.96
N ASP A 281 2.21 -25.30 -0.87
CA ASP A 281 2.95 -26.40 -0.23
C ASP A 281 2.58 -26.57 1.25
N ASN A 282 2.05 -25.51 1.88
CA ASN A 282 1.59 -25.49 3.27
C ASN A 282 0.05 -25.55 3.42
N GLY A 283 -0.68 -25.88 2.35
CA GLY A 283 -2.13 -26.03 2.37
C GLY A 283 -2.91 -24.70 2.50
N ILE A 284 -2.28 -23.58 2.15
CA ILE A 284 -2.89 -22.24 2.16
C ILE A 284 -3.30 -21.90 0.72
N GLU A 285 -4.58 -21.63 0.52
CA GLU A 285 -5.15 -21.30 -0.78
C GLU A 285 -4.82 -19.86 -1.15
N VAL A 286 -4.37 -19.60 -2.39
CA VAL A 286 -4.28 -18.25 -2.96
C VAL A 286 -5.64 -17.90 -3.56
N THR A 287 -6.18 -16.75 -3.19
CA THR A 287 -7.56 -16.38 -3.52
C THR A 287 -7.66 -15.22 -4.51
N ALA A 288 -6.66 -14.33 -4.58
CA ALA A 288 -6.58 -13.26 -5.55
C ALA A 288 -5.13 -12.81 -5.78
N LEU A 289 -4.87 -12.23 -6.95
CA LEU A 289 -3.66 -11.50 -7.30
C LEU A 289 -4.11 -10.20 -8.00
N HIS A 290 -3.73 -9.05 -7.47
CA HIS A 290 -4.25 -7.75 -7.89
C HIS A 290 -3.23 -6.62 -7.69
N SER A 291 -3.64 -5.36 -7.90
CA SER A 291 -2.85 -4.14 -7.67
C SER A 291 -3.56 -3.23 -6.66
N HIS A 292 -2.81 -2.37 -5.94
CA HIS A 292 -3.37 -1.27 -5.15
C HIS A 292 -3.20 0.08 -5.84
N MET A 293 -2.20 0.19 -6.71
CA MET A 293 -1.86 1.39 -7.47
C MET A 293 -1.62 1.02 -8.94
N LEU A 294 -1.52 2.02 -9.81
CA LEU A 294 -1.33 1.81 -11.25
C LEU A 294 0.06 2.25 -11.73
N THR A 295 0.76 3.11 -10.98
CA THR A 295 1.97 3.81 -11.42
C THR A 295 3.15 3.75 -10.44
N GLU A 296 3.04 2.94 -9.40
CA GLU A 296 4.06 2.82 -8.35
C GLU A 296 5.38 2.20 -8.85
N SER A 297 6.47 2.54 -8.14
CA SER A 297 7.81 2.00 -8.36
C SER A 297 8.46 1.58 -7.04
N PRO A 298 9.02 0.36 -6.97
CA PRO A 298 8.90 -0.72 -7.95
C PRO A 298 7.44 -1.16 -8.14
N ARG A 299 7.11 -1.74 -9.29
CA ARG A 299 5.78 -2.31 -9.55
C ARG A 299 5.46 -3.38 -8.53
N LEU A 300 4.31 -3.24 -7.85
CA LEU A 300 3.83 -4.16 -6.83
C LEU A 300 2.67 -5.03 -7.32
N PHE A 301 2.61 -6.20 -6.71
CA PHE A 301 1.51 -7.16 -6.83
C PHE A 301 1.05 -7.50 -5.42
N PHE A 302 -0.25 -7.61 -5.24
CA PHE A 302 -0.89 -7.89 -3.97
C PHE A 302 -1.60 -9.22 -4.06
N MET A 303 -1.47 -10.05 -3.01
CA MET A 303 -1.94 -11.44 -3.08
C MET A 303 -2.69 -11.83 -1.83
N HIS A 304 -3.98 -12.11 -2.00
CA HIS A 304 -4.79 -12.67 -0.94
C HIS A 304 -4.68 -14.19 -0.84
N PHE A 305 -4.91 -14.67 0.36
CA PHE A 305 -4.86 -16.09 0.70
C PHE A 305 -5.94 -16.46 1.71
N TRP A 306 -6.25 -17.74 1.82
CA TRP A 306 -7.22 -18.29 2.77
C TRP A 306 -6.81 -19.66 3.25
N ALA A 307 -6.99 -19.91 4.55
CA ALA A 307 -7.01 -21.24 5.16
C ALA A 307 -7.76 -21.22 6.49
N ASN A 308 -8.22 -22.38 6.96
CA ASN A 308 -8.73 -22.59 8.31
C ASN A 308 -8.18 -23.92 8.84
N ASP A 309 -7.21 -23.85 9.75
CA ASP A 309 -6.51 -25.04 10.30
C ASP A 309 -5.85 -24.67 11.65
N ASP A 310 -5.01 -25.56 12.20
CA ASP A 310 -4.15 -25.27 13.36
C ASP A 310 -3.36 -23.97 13.16
N ALA A 311 -3.49 -23.04 14.13
CA ALA A 311 -2.95 -21.69 14.00
C ALA A 311 -1.42 -21.66 13.86
N GLN A 312 -0.71 -22.56 14.58
CA GLN A 312 0.75 -22.64 14.51
C GLN A 312 1.22 -23.25 13.19
N LYS A 313 0.51 -24.25 12.67
CA LYS A 313 0.78 -24.84 11.34
C LYS A 313 0.64 -23.77 10.26
N LEU A 314 -0.43 -22.97 10.33
CA LEU A 314 -0.65 -21.87 9.39
C LEU A 314 0.43 -20.78 9.51
N ALA A 315 0.84 -20.42 10.74
CA ALA A 315 1.92 -19.46 10.96
C ALA A 315 3.25 -19.91 10.35
N ARG A 316 3.60 -21.22 10.47
CA ARG A 316 4.78 -21.79 9.79
C ARG A 316 4.67 -21.68 8.27
N GLY A 317 3.50 -21.94 7.71
CA GLY A 317 3.25 -21.80 6.27
C GLY A 317 3.38 -20.35 5.79
N ILE A 318 2.81 -19.40 6.52
CA ILE A 318 2.95 -17.96 6.26
C ILE A 318 4.42 -17.52 6.39
N ARG A 319 5.16 -17.99 7.42
CA ARG A 319 6.60 -17.69 7.57
C ARG A 319 7.39 -18.18 6.35
N ALA A 320 7.15 -19.41 5.89
CA ALA A 320 7.80 -19.94 4.69
C ALA A 320 7.53 -19.09 3.42
N ALA A 321 6.35 -18.48 3.33
CA ALA A 321 6.00 -17.55 2.25
C ALA A 321 6.70 -16.19 2.45
N LEU A 322 6.70 -15.64 3.67
CA LEU A 322 7.41 -14.39 3.99
C LEU A 322 8.92 -14.48 3.75
N ASP A 323 9.52 -15.67 3.91
CA ASP A 323 10.95 -15.91 3.61
C ASP A 323 11.28 -15.79 2.11
N LYS A 324 10.28 -15.66 1.23
CA LYS A 324 10.42 -15.38 -0.21
C LYS A 324 10.26 -13.90 -0.55
N VAL A 325 9.99 -13.06 0.44
CA VAL A 325 9.73 -11.63 0.29
C VAL A 325 10.83 -10.82 0.96
N ASN A 326 11.26 -9.73 0.33
CA ASN A 326 12.22 -8.81 0.94
C ASN A 326 11.52 -7.92 1.97
N VAL A 327 11.32 -8.48 3.16
CA VAL A 327 10.68 -7.77 4.28
C VAL A 327 11.70 -7.02 5.12
N LYS A 328 11.26 -5.92 5.73
CA LYS A 328 12.07 -5.19 6.71
C LYS A 328 12.32 -6.09 7.92
N LYS A 329 13.58 -6.29 8.26
CA LYS A 329 13.97 -7.01 9.49
C LYS A 329 13.63 -6.15 10.69
N GLY A 330 12.96 -6.73 11.68
CA GLY A 330 12.65 -6.08 12.95
C GLY A 330 13.89 -5.86 13.84
#